data_a247605c2dbe925ea698abd7637693e9
#
_entry.id   a247605c2dbe925ea698abd7637693e9
#
_cell.length_a   1.000
_cell.length_b   1.000
_cell.length_c   1.000
_cell.angle_alpha   90.00
_cell.angle_beta   90.00
_cell.angle_gamma   90.00
#
_symmetry.space_group_name_H-M   'P 1'
#
loop_
_entity.id
_entity.type
_entity.pdbx_description
1 polymer ?
#
loop_
_entity_poly.entity_id
_entity_poly.type
_entity_poly.pdbx_seq_one_letter_code
_entity_poly.pdbx_strand_id
1 'polypeptide(L)'
;MSTAALADDLRAIVGARHVRVAPAERATYAMDGLPTHRRLPDVVVLPGTREEVIAVIRLLAALGIPFVPRGAGTGLSGGALADDGAVLVVLTRLNRILKIDRRNRFALVEPGVVNARLSAATRPHGLHYAPDPSSQTACTIGGNVAENAGGPHCLKYGVTANHILALEVVLATGETVELGSPGGEPWGPDLVGLFVGSEGNFGVATRISVRLTPVPRAVRTLLADFMALRAAGEGVSAIIAAGIVPAALEMMDQSCVRAVEDSVYAAGYPRDAAAVLLVELDGHAEAAVAAEADAVAALLKQAGARSIRTAADERERERLWQGRKKAFGAMGRLSRDLVVQDAVVPRSSLPDVLETIAGIAARYDLVVSNVFHAGDGNLHPNISFDATDEPMRLRVEQASAEIMAACIAAGGTITGEHGVGLDKLRYMPLIFDAESLGAMLAVRRVFDPEERVNPGKVVPVHACREWSGARKSERGTRNEPDDLGSAFPLPRSALVSL
;
A
#
# COMPACT_ATOMS: atom_id res chain seq x y z
N MET A 1 12.70 12.45 30.48
CA MET A 1 11.44 12.20 31.20
C MET A 1 11.20 10.71 31.26
N SER A 2 10.63 10.15 32.35
CA SER A 2 10.32 8.72 32.38
C SER A 2 9.08 8.42 31.54
N THR A 3 8.98 7.20 30.98
CA THR A 3 7.80 6.72 30.26
C THR A 3 6.51 6.85 31.08
N ALA A 4 6.59 6.68 32.41
CA ALA A 4 5.45 6.85 33.29
C ALA A 4 4.96 8.29 33.37
N ALA A 5 5.86 9.27 33.51
CA ALA A 5 5.49 10.70 33.52
C ALA A 5 4.88 11.14 32.18
N LEU A 6 5.46 10.71 31.05
CA LEU A 6 4.89 10.97 29.73
C LEU A 6 3.47 10.38 29.60
N ALA A 7 3.29 9.16 30.10
CA ALA A 7 1.99 8.51 30.04
C ALA A 7 0.93 9.26 30.87
N ASP A 8 1.30 9.83 32.01
CA ASP A 8 0.39 10.61 32.84
C ASP A 8 -0.01 11.95 32.16
N ASP A 9 0.94 12.63 31.53
CA ASP A 9 0.65 13.83 30.74
C ASP A 9 -0.28 13.52 29.56
N LEU A 10 -0.03 12.41 28.85
CA LEU A 10 -0.91 11.97 27.76
C LEU A 10 -2.30 11.57 28.27
N ARG A 11 -2.41 10.95 29.44
CA ARG A 11 -3.69 10.60 30.09
C ARG A 11 -4.50 11.84 30.44
N ALA A 12 -3.84 12.91 30.83
CA ALA A 12 -4.51 14.19 31.10
C ALA A 12 -5.18 14.77 29.83
N ILE A 13 -4.63 14.50 28.65
CA ILE A 13 -5.16 14.99 27.36
C ILE A 13 -6.30 14.09 26.85
N VAL A 14 -6.06 12.77 26.74
CA VAL A 14 -6.98 11.86 26.03
C VAL A 14 -7.82 10.98 26.97
N GLY A 15 -7.60 11.06 28.26
CA GLY A 15 -8.20 10.17 29.27
C GLY A 15 -7.44 8.86 29.47
N ALA A 16 -7.43 8.36 30.72
CA ALA A 16 -6.60 7.22 31.14
C ALA A 16 -6.81 5.95 30.29
N ARG A 17 -8.05 5.66 29.90
CA ARG A 17 -8.40 4.47 29.10
C ARG A 17 -7.87 4.52 27.65
N HIS A 18 -7.28 5.61 27.21
CA HIS A 18 -6.83 5.82 25.84
C HIS A 18 -5.31 5.93 25.71
N VAL A 19 -4.57 5.64 26.79
CA VAL A 19 -3.10 5.50 26.79
C VAL A 19 -2.74 4.07 27.18
N ARG A 20 -1.94 3.39 26.36
CA ARG A 20 -1.48 2.02 26.56
C ARG A 20 -0.01 2.02 26.94
N VAL A 21 0.30 1.45 28.09
CA VAL A 21 1.68 1.27 28.59
C VAL A 21 1.95 -0.16 29.02
N ALA A 22 0.90 -0.95 29.30
CA ALA A 22 1.08 -2.35 29.68
C ALA A 22 1.63 -3.16 28.48
N PRO A 23 2.64 -4.03 28.68
CA PRO A 23 3.28 -4.78 27.60
C PRO A 23 2.29 -5.57 26.72
N ALA A 24 1.28 -6.21 27.33
CA ALA A 24 0.28 -6.99 26.61
C ALA A 24 -0.60 -6.10 25.70
N GLU A 25 -0.96 -4.88 26.14
CA GLU A 25 -1.72 -3.94 25.32
C GLU A 25 -0.88 -3.39 24.16
N ARG A 26 0.40 -3.06 24.44
CA ARG A 26 1.32 -2.53 23.41
C ARG A 26 1.66 -3.58 22.36
N ALA A 27 1.71 -4.86 22.74
CA ALA A 27 2.01 -5.97 21.84
C ALA A 27 1.00 -6.05 20.65
N THR A 28 -0.24 -5.59 20.82
CA THR A 28 -1.25 -5.54 19.73
C THR A 28 -0.92 -4.50 18.66
N TYR A 29 0.02 -3.60 18.92
CA TYR A 29 0.48 -2.56 18.00
C TYR A 29 1.92 -2.81 17.51
N ALA A 30 2.53 -3.92 17.89
CA ALA A 30 3.93 -4.21 17.60
C ALA A 30 4.19 -4.64 16.15
N MET A 31 3.14 -4.86 15.36
CA MET A 31 3.21 -5.24 13.94
C MET A 31 2.19 -4.44 13.14
N ASP A 32 2.41 -4.33 11.85
CA ASP A 32 1.41 -3.95 10.85
C ASP A 32 0.98 -5.18 10.03
N GLY A 33 0.55 -4.99 8.78
CA GLY A 33 0.16 -6.09 7.89
C GLY A 33 1.36 -6.92 7.38
N LEU A 34 2.61 -6.43 7.55
CA LEU A 34 3.83 -7.13 7.18
C LEU A 34 4.45 -7.79 8.43
N PRO A 35 4.37 -9.12 8.58
CA PRO A 35 4.78 -9.80 9.81
C PRO A 35 6.30 -9.88 10.03
N THR A 36 7.11 -9.54 9.02
CA THR A 36 8.57 -9.62 9.07
C THR A 36 9.22 -8.55 9.98
N HIS A 37 8.53 -7.44 10.22
CA HIS A 37 8.98 -6.38 11.10
C HIS A 37 8.16 -6.36 12.40
N ARG A 38 8.85 -6.29 13.52
CA ARG A 38 8.21 -6.19 14.84
C ARG A 38 8.92 -5.15 15.69
N ARG A 39 8.16 -4.13 16.15
CA ARG A 39 8.62 -3.05 17.02
C ARG A 39 7.60 -2.86 18.15
N LEU A 40 8.00 -3.01 19.40
CA LEU A 40 7.11 -2.78 20.54
C LEU A 40 7.15 -1.29 20.93
N PRO A 41 6.07 -0.51 20.69
CA PRO A 41 6.07 0.92 21.02
C PRO A 41 6.16 1.13 22.54
N ASP A 42 6.83 2.20 23.01
CA ASP A 42 6.93 2.50 24.44
C ASP A 42 5.62 2.99 25.02
N VAL A 43 4.90 3.82 24.26
CA VAL A 43 3.57 4.33 24.60
C VAL A 43 2.69 4.35 23.37
N VAL A 44 1.43 3.96 23.54
CA VAL A 44 0.40 4.11 22.50
C VAL A 44 -0.67 5.07 23.02
N VAL A 45 -0.97 6.12 22.26
CA VAL A 45 -2.01 7.10 22.57
C VAL A 45 -3.08 7.08 21.49
N LEU A 46 -4.36 7.10 21.91
CA LEU A 46 -5.51 7.06 21.02
C LEU A 46 -6.36 8.33 21.18
N PRO A 47 -6.02 9.45 20.56
CA PRO A 47 -6.84 10.65 20.58
C PRO A 47 -8.19 10.39 19.91
N GLY A 48 -9.26 11.00 20.40
CA GLY A 48 -10.64 10.85 19.91
C GLY A 48 -11.20 12.09 19.25
N THR A 49 -10.49 13.21 19.35
CA THR A 49 -10.86 14.48 18.71
C THR A 49 -9.65 15.12 18.04
N ARG A 50 -9.91 16.03 17.13
CA ARG A 50 -8.90 16.87 16.49
C ARG A 50 -8.06 17.64 17.52
N GLU A 51 -8.73 18.22 18.50
CA GLU A 51 -8.11 19.00 19.56
C GLU A 51 -7.19 18.15 20.44
N GLU A 52 -7.58 16.91 20.72
CA GLU A 52 -6.71 15.94 21.41
C GLU A 52 -5.47 15.58 20.56
N VAL A 53 -5.59 15.41 19.22
CA VAL A 53 -4.43 15.19 18.33
C VAL A 53 -3.47 16.37 18.41
N ILE A 54 -3.97 17.60 18.29
CA ILE A 54 -3.15 18.83 18.36
C ILE A 54 -2.44 18.92 19.73
N ALA A 55 -3.16 18.68 20.83
CA ALA A 55 -2.58 18.74 22.17
C ALA A 55 -1.51 17.66 22.40
N VAL A 56 -1.74 16.42 21.93
CA VAL A 56 -0.76 15.33 21.98
C VAL A 56 0.51 15.70 21.21
N ILE A 57 0.37 16.17 19.96
CA ILE A 57 1.54 16.51 19.14
C ILE A 57 2.31 17.70 19.71
N ARG A 58 1.61 18.73 20.23
CA ARG A 58 2.27 19.85 20.92
C ARG A 58 3.06 19.43 22.14
N LEU A 59 2.51 18.50 22.94
CA LEU A 59 3.23 17.93 24.09
C LEU A 59 4.50 17.21 23.61
N LEU A 60 4.40 16.32 22.63
CA LEU A 60 5.53 15.57 22.08
C LEU A 60 6.58 16.51 21.48
N ALA A 61 6.13 17.54 20.76
CA ALA A 61 7.00 18.57 20.19
C ALA A 61 7.78 19.33 21.27
N ALA A 62 7.10 19.79 22.35
CA ALA A 62 7.74 20.49 23.45
C ALA A 62 8.77 19.64 24.19
N LEU A 63 8.58 18.31 24.20
CA LEU A 63 9.47 17.35 24.85
C LEU A 63 10.56 16.78 23.89
N GLY A 64 10.53 17.14 22.62
CA GLY A 64 11.44 16.60 21.61
C GLY A 64 11.25 15.09 21.34
N ILE A 65 10.07 14.54 21.62
CA ILE A 65 9.78 13.10 21.51
C ILE A 65 9.25 12.81 20.11
N PRO A 66 9.85 11.85 19.37
CA PRO A 66 9.35 11.44 18.07
C PRO A 66 8.03 10.66 18.20
N PHE A 67 7.22 10.69 17.13
CA PHE A 67 5.98 9.94 17.09
C PHE A 67 5.69 9.34 15.72
N VAL A 68 4.88 8.29 15.73
CA VAL A 68 4.43 7.59 14.52
C VAL A 68 2.91 7.66 14.44
N PRO A 69 2.34 8.32 13.41
CA PRO A 69 0.89 8.26 13.17
C PRO A 69 0.50 6.88 12.66
N ARG A 70 -0.64 6.35 13.14
CA ARG A 70 -1.13 5.03 12.74
C ARG A 70 -2.64 5.05 12.55
N GLY A 71 -3.09 4.47 11.43
CA GLY A 71 -4.48 4.10 11.20
C GLY A 71 -4.78 2.71 11.77
N ALA A 72 -5.35 1.82 10.96
CA ALA A 72 -5.64 0.43 11.36
C ALA A 72 -4.40 -0.49 11.38
N GLY A 73 -3.27 -0.06 10.82
CA GLY A 73 -2.07 -0.87 10.74
C GLY A 73 -2.16 -2.02 9.73
N THR A 74 -2.87 -1.81 8.64
CA THR A 74 -3.04 -2.78 7.54
C THR A 74 -1.96 -2.66 6.47
N GLY A 75 -1.06 -1.66 6.56
CA GLY A 75 0.04 -1.45 5.64
C GLY A 75 1.03 -2.62 5.61
N LEU A 76 1.77 -2.76 4.51
CA LEU A 76 2.65 -3.89 4.21
C LEU A 76 4.12 -3.45 4.02
N SER A 77 4.52 -2.35 4.65
CA SER A 77 5.87 -1.78 4.50
C SER A 77 6.62 -1.56 5.84
N GLY A 78 6.00 -1.88 6.98
CA GLY A 78 6.55 -1.51 8.30
C GLY A 78 6.39 -0.02 8.61
N GLY A 79 5.64 0.73 7.79
CA GLY A 79 5.47 2.18 7.90
C GLY A 79 4.79 2.65 9.19
N ALA A 80 3.90 1.84 9.76
CA ALA A 80 3.12 2.17 10.95
C ALA A 80 3.73 1.67 12.28
N LEU A 81 5.02 1.32 12.29
CA LEU A 81 5.73 0.81 13.47
C LEU A 81 6.53 1.91 14.16
N ALA A 82 6.44 2.00 15.47
CA ALA A 82 7.22 2.94 16.27
C ALA A 82 8.53 2.30 16.73
N ASP A 83 9.64 3.01 16.47
CA ASP A 83 10.95 2.65 17.03
C ASP A 83 11.04 3.05 18.51
N ASP A 84 12.11 2.59 19.19
CA ASP A 84 12.38 2.88 20.59
C ASP A 84 12.40 4.41 20.83
N GLY A 85 11.73 4.82 21.89
CA GLY A 85 11.60 6.24 22.26
C GLY A 85 10.50 7.01 21.51
N ALA A 86 9.84 6.41 20.52
CA ALA A 86 8.74 7.05 19.80
C ALA A 86 7.37 6.69 20.40
N VAL A 87 6.44 7.66 20.37
CA VAL A 87 5.04 7.45 20.75
C VAL A 87 4.22 7.07 19.52
N LEU A 88 3.43 6.00 19.63
CA LEU A 88 2.49 5.62 18.59
C LEU A 88 1.16 6.37 18.77
N VAL A 89 0.80 7.21 17.79
CA VAL A 89 -0.44 8.01 17.78
C VAL A 89 -1.48 7.34 16.89
N VAL A 90 -2.45 6.66 17.49
CA VAL A 90 -3.44 5.85 16.78
C VAL A 90 -4.73 6.63 16.55
N LEU A 91 -5.10 6.84 15.30
CA LEU A 91 -6.17 7.76 14.87
C LEU A 91 -7.54 7.08 14.69
N THR A 92 -7.67 5.80 15.02
CA THR A 92 -8.89 5.02 14.74
C THR A 92 -10.15 5.49 15.47
N ARG A 93 -10.01 6.32 16.52
CA ARG A 93 -11.15 6.95 17.21
C ARG A 93 -11.74 8.15 16.47
N LEU A 94 -10.98 8.79 15.59
CA LEU A 94 -11.46 9.86 14.71
C LEU A 94 -12.14 9.22 13.49
N ASN A 95 -13.36 8.74 13.63
CA ASN A 95 -13.99 7.90 12.61
C ASN A 95 -15.37 8.37 12.14
N ARG A 96 -15.63 9.67 12.21
CA ARG A 96 -16.89 10.27 11.77
C ARG A 96 -16.85 10.67 10.30
N ILE A 97 -17.94 10.43 9.59
CA ILE A 97 -18.23 11.07 8.30
C ILE A 97 -18.91 12.39 8.64
N LEU A 98 -18.20 13.50 8.43
CA LEU A 98 -18.62 14.84 8.87
C LEU A 98 -19.64 15.46 7.92
N LYS A 99 -19.48 15.21 6.61
CA LYS A 99 -20.37 15.72 5.56
C LYS A 99 -20.34 14.80 4.35
N ILE A 100 -21.50 14.64 3.68
CA ILE A 100 -21.63 14.10 2.33
C ILE A 100 -22.30 15.16 1.48
N ASP A 101 -21.58 15.72 0.52
CA ASP A 101 -22.09 16.71 -0.42
C ASP A 101 -22.40 16.04 -1.77
N ARG A 102 -23.67 15.73 -1.97
CA ARG A 102 -24.15 15.03 -3.16
C ARG A 102 -24.03 15.87 -4.44
N ARG A 103 -24.21 17.20 -4.33
CA ARG A 103 -24.21 18.11 -5.48
C ARG A 103 -22.80 18.29 -6.02
N ASN A 104 -21.84 18.44 -5.11
CA ASN A 104 -20.43 18.63 -5.44
C ASN A 104 -19.65 17.31 -5.46
N ARG A 105 -20.30 16.18 -5.15
CA ARG A 105 -19.73 14.82 -5.16
C ARG A 105 -18.45 14.71 -4.35
N PHE A 106 -18.49 15.19 -3.09
CA PHE A 106 -17.39 14.97 -2.15
C PHE A 106 -17.93 14.60 -0.75
N ALA A 107 -17.08 13.99 0.05
CA ALA A 107 -17.32 13.80 1.48
C ALA A 107 -16.18 14.39 2.28
N LEU A 108 -16.51 14.96 3.46
CA LEU A 108 -15.57 15.37 4.48
C LEU A 108 -15.57 14.30 5.58
N VAL A 109 -14.41 13.72 5.85
CA VAL A 109 -14.27 12.60 6.80
C VAL A 109 -13.11 12.80 7.75
N GLU A 110 -13.17 12.14 8.90
CA GLU A 110 -12.04 11.99 9.81
C GLU A 110 -11.13 10.82 9.35
N PRO A 111 -9.82 10.82 9.71
CA PRO A 111 -8.83 9.88 9.19
C PRO A 111 -9.09 8.42 9.57
N GLY A 112 -9.76 8.14 10.69
CA GLY A 112 -10.09 6.80 11.16
C GLY A 112 -11.35 6.19 10.54
N VAL A 113 -12.00 6.86 9.59
CA VAL A 113 -13.14 6.29 8.86
C VAL A 113 -12.65 5.09 8.05
N VAL A 114 -13.29 3.93 8.23
CA VAL A 114 -13.00 2.72 7.44
C VAL A 114 -13.43 2.92 5.99
N ASN A 115 -12.56 2.57 5.04
CA ASN A 115 -12.77 2.77 3.61
C ASN A 115 -14.14 2.25 3.13
N ALA A 116 -14.45 0.97 3.39
CA ALA A 116 -15.71 0.35 2.99
C ALA A 116 -16.95 1.03 3.63
N ARG A 117 -16.80 1.58 4.84
CA ARG A 117 -17.89 2.31 5.53
C ARG A 117 -18.24 3.61 4.80
N LEU A 118 -17.24 4.30 4.24
CA LEU A 118 -17.48 5.51 3.44
C LEU A 118 -18.27 5.16 2.18
N SER A 119 -17.85 4.15 1.42
CA SER A 119 -18.55 3.69 0.21
C SER A 119 -19.98 3.21 0.54
N ALA A 120 -20.18 2.48 1.64
CA ALA A 120 -21.50 2.08 2.09
C ALA A 120 -22.41 3.27 2.43
N ALA A 121 -21.87 4.32 3.08
CA ALA A 121 -22.61 5.53 3.44
C ALA A 121 -23.00 6.38 2.23
N THR A 122 -22.22 6.35 1.16
CA THR A 122 -22.46 7.15 -0.06
C THR A 122 -23.28 6.42 -1.12
N ARG A 123 -23.30 5.08 -1.11
CA ARG A 123 -24.03 4.23 -2.07
C ARG A 123 -25.53 4.54 -2.22
N PRO A 124 -26.28 4.86 -1.12
CA PRO A 124 -27.70 5.26 -1.24
C PRO A 124 -27.90 6.56 -2.03
N HIS A 125 -26.82 7.31 -2.25
CA HIS A 125 -26.81 8.55 -3.06
C HIS A 125 -26.34 8.32 -4.50
N GLY A 126 -26.13 7.06 -4.92
CA GLY A 126 -25.58 6.71 -6.22
C GLY A 126 -24.12 7.07 -6.37
N LEU A 127 -23.38 7.20 -5.27
CA LEU A 127 -21.98 7.57 -5.20
C LEU A 127 -21.17 6.54 -4.41
N HIS A 128 -19.86 6.45 -4.67
CA HIS A 128 -18.92 5.65 -3.89
C HIS A 128 -17.55 6.31 -3.84
N TYR A 129 -16.72 5.89 -2.91
CA TYR A 129 -15.30 6.18 -2.88
C TYR A 129 -14.58 5.10 -3.68
N ALA A 130 -13.95 5.47 -4.80
CA ALA A 130 -13.48 4.50 -5.78
C ALA A 130 -12.26 3.67 -5.36
N PRO A 131 -11.21 4.21 -4.68
CA PRO A 131 -10.08 3.39 -4.22
C PRO A 131 -10.55 2.27 -3.28
N ASP A 132 -10.27 1.01 -3.65
CA ASP A 132 -10.76 -0.17 -2.94
C ASP A 132 -9.66 -1.19 -2.63
N PRO A 133 -8.64 -0.82 -1.83
CA PRO A 133 -7.58 -1.74 -1.46
C PRO A 133 -8.14 -3.04 -0.88
N SER A 134 -7.42 -4.15 -1.02
CA SER A 134 -7.85 -5.46 -0.52
C SER A 134 -8.20 -5.45 0.98
N SER A 135 -7.61 -4.51 1.73
CA SER A 135 -7.87 -4.24 3.14
C SER A 135 -9.07 -3.31 3.41
N GLN A 136 -9.87 -2.92 2.41
CA GLN A 136 -10.93 -1.88 2.51
C GLN A 136 -11.90 -2.04 3.68
N THR A 137 -12.12 -3.28 4.15
CA THR A 137 -13.00 -3.56 5.31
C THR A 137 -12.39 -3.22 6.66
N ALA A 138 -11.08 -2.94 6.70
CA ALA A 138 -10.31 -2.63 7.91
C ALA A 138 -9.49 -1.34 7.80
N CYS A 139 -8.87 -1.06 6.64
CA CYS A 139 -8.05 0.13 6.44
C CYS A 139 -8.86 1.43 6.61
N THR A 140 -8.17 2.49 6.97
CA THR A 140 -8.77 3.80 7.24
C THR A 140 -8.43 4.80 6.14
N ILE A 141 -9.28 5.81 5.93
CA ILE A 141 -9.05 6.85 4.91
C ILE A 141 -7.73 7.60 5.16
N GLY A 142 -7.38 7.87 6.44
CA GLY A 142 -6.08 8.48 6.77
C GLY A 142 -4.89 7.57 6.44
N GLY A 143 -5.04 6.24 6.60
CA GLY A 143 -4.05 5.27 6.14
C GLY A 143 -3.95 5.23 4.61
N ASN A 144 -5.09 5.26 3.90
CA ASN A 144 -5.09 5.35 2.44
C ASN A 144 -4.38 6.63 1.95
N VAL A 145 -4.56 7.76 2.61
CA VAL A 145 -3.86 9.01 2.30
C VAL A 145 -2.36 8.87 2.54
N ALA A 146 -1.95 8.30 3.67
CA ALA A 146 -0.53 8.14 4.00
C ALA A 146 0.20 7.26 2.98
N GLU A 147 -0.39 6.13 2.57
CA GLU A 147 0.22 5.14 1.67
C GLU A 147 -0.07 5.41 0.18
N ASN A 148 -0.91 6.39 -0.15
CA ASN A 148 -1.49 6.52 -1.51
C ASN A 148 -2.13 5.21 -1.98
N ALA A 149 -2.92 4.57 -1.11
CA ALA A 149 -3.42 3.23 -1.34
C ALA A 149 -4.21 3.10 -2.65
N GLY A 150 -3.99 1.97 -3.32
CA GLY A 150 -4.61 1.60 -4.57
C GLY A 150 -5.71 0.56 -4.44
N GLY A 151 -5.64 -0.48 -5.28
CA GLY A 151 -6.58 -1.61 -5.32
C GLY A 151 -6.93 -2.05 -6.73
N PRO A 152 -7.80 -3.05 -6.89
CA PRO A 152 -8.12 -3.64 -8.19
C PRO A 152 -8.66 -2.66 -9.25
N HIS A 153 -9.32 -1.59 -8.81
CA HIS A 153 -9.97 -0.63 -9.71
C HIS A 153 -9.09 0.59 -10.06
N CYS A 154 -7.80 0.59 -9.67
CA CYS A 154 -6.88 1.72 -9.91
C CYS A 154 -6.61 1.99 -11.37
N LEU A 155 -6.61 0.95 -12.22
CA LEU A 155 -6.38 1.11 -13.66
C LEU A 155 -7.30 2.17 -14.29
N LYS A 156 -8.57 2.16 -13.93
CA LYS A 156 -9.58 3.09 -14.46
C LYS A 156 -9.79 4.31 -13.60
N TYR A 157 -9.87 4.12 -12.28
CA TYR A 157 -10.29 5.18 -11.36
C TYR A 157 -9.12 5.91 -10.70
N GLY A 158 -7.92 5.38 -10.80
CA GLY A 158 -6.74 5.92 -10.13
C GLY A 158 -6.64 5.48 -8.67
N VAL A 159 -5.57 5.94 -8.05
CA VAL A 159 -5.22 5.69 -6.64
C VAL A 159 -5.79 6.78 -5.73
N THR A 160 -5.52 6.72 -4.44
CA THR A 160 -6.00 7.68 -3.44
C THR A 160 -5.71 9.12 -3.81
N ALA A 161 -4.51 9.45 -4.34
CA ALA A 161 -4.15 10.83 -4.74
C ALA A 161 -5.15 11.45 -5.73
N ASN A 162 -5.72 10.67 -6.65
CA ASN A 162 -6.71 11.14 -7.60
C ASN A 162 -8.06 11.52 -6.96
N HIS A 163 -8.26 11.12 -5.70
CA HIS A 163 -9.53 11.29 -4.99
C HIS A 163 -9.47 12.20 -3.76
N ILE A 164 -8.30 12.74 -3.41
CA ILE A 164 -8.18 13.70 -2.32
C ILE A 164 -8.28 15.12 -2.87
N LEU A 165 -9.19 15.91 -2.30
CA LEU A 165 -9.44 17.31 -2.70
C LEU A 165 -8.80 18.30 -1.74
N ALA A 166 -8.83 18.00 -0.45
CA ALA A 166 -8.25 18.84 0.59
C ALA A 166 -7.95 18.05 1.85
N LEU A 167 -6.99 18.54 2.61
CA LEU A 167 -6.55 17.97 3.89
C LEU A 167 -6.40 19.08 4.93
N GLU A 168 -6.83 18.82 6.15
CA GLU A 168 -6.35 19.51 7.33
C GLU A 168 -5.26 18.66 7.95
N VAL A 169 -4.07 19.22 8.10
CA VAL A 169 -2.87 18.52 8.60
C VAL A 169 -2.36 19.18 9.87
N VAL A 170 -2.05 18.38 10.88
CA VAL A 170 -1.29 18.80 12.07
C VAL A 170 0.18 18.48 11.81
N LEU A 171 1.02 19.51 11.77
CA LEU A 171 2.46 19.40 11.55
C LEU A 171 3.20 18.90 12.81
N ALA A 172 4.49 18.60 12.66
CA ALA A 172 5.37 18.17 13.75
C ALA A 172 5.38 19.12 14.98
N THR A 173 5.07 20.39 14.78
CA THR A 173 4.97 21.44 15.83
C THR A 173 3.64 21.44 16.57
N GLY A 174 2.61 20.77 16.04
CA GLY A 174 1.23 20.87 16.48
C GLY A 174 0.48 22.07 15.92
N GLU A 175 1.06 22.77 14.93
CA GLU A 175 0.36 23.76 14.10
C GLU A 175 -0.52 23.05 13.08
N THR A 176 -1.60 23.71 12.67
CA THR A 176 -2.51 23.15 11.66
C THR A 176 -2.42 23.94 10.37
N VAL A 177 -2.39 23.21 9.26
CA VAL A 177 -2.41 23.78 7.90
C VAL A 177 -3.52 23.17 7.08
N GLU A 178 -4.11 23.94 6.18
CA GLU A 178 -5.08 23.48 5.20
C GLU A 178 -4.36 23.32 3.85
N LEU A 179 -4.48 22.14 3.24
CA LEU A 179 -3.93 21.84 1.92
C LEU A 179 -5.08 21.58 0.95
N GLY A 180 -5.06 22.22 -0.21
CA GLY A 180 -6.11 22.05 -1.22
C GLY A 180 -7.42 22.76 -0.90
N SER A 181 -8.47 22.44 -1.65
CA SER A 181 -9.82 23.00 -1.49
C SER A 181 -10.88 22.01 -1.94
N PRO A 182 -11.98 21.81 -1.18
CA PRO A 182 -13.09 20.97 -1.62
C PRO A 182 -13.83 21.51 -2.85
N GLY A 183 -13.68 22.79 -3.14
CA GLY A 183 -14.39 23.49 -4.23
C GLY A 183 -13.65 23.59 -5.53
N GLY A 184 -12.41 23.13 -5.62
CA GLY A 184 -11.62 23.23 -6.83
C GLY A 184 -10.13 23.07 -6.58
N GLU A 185 -9.34 23.15 -7.65
CA GLU A 185 -7.90 23.07 -7.56
C GLU A 185 -7.31 24.33 -6.91
N PRO A 186 -6.34 24.19 -6.00
CA PRO A 186 -5.69 25.31 -5.36
C PRO A 186 -4.79 26.06 -6.36
N TRP A 187 -4.60 27.35 -6.13
CA TRP A 187 -3.63 28.15 -6.84
C TRP A 187 -2.24 27.86 -6.26
N GLY A 188 -1.27 27.47 -7.11
CA GLY A 188 0.10 27.20 -6.71
C GLY A 188 0.47 25.70 -6.79
N PRO A 189 1.57 25.29 -6.11
CA PRO A 189 2.00 23.90 -6.09
C PRO A 189 0.94 22.95 -5.51
N ASP A 190 0.86 21.74 -6.04
CA ASP A 190 -0.03 20.69 -5.54
C ASP A 190 0.50 20.11 -4.22
N LEU A 191 0.16 20.78 -3.11
CA LEU A 191 0.54 20.33 -1.76
C LEU A 191 -0.28 19.11 -1.29
N VAL A 192 -1.46 18.88 -1.86
CA VAL A 192 -2.26 17.67 -1.60
C VAL A 192 -1.56 16.45 -2.19
N GLY A 193 -1.20 16.52 -3.46
CA GLY A 193 -0.46 15.45 -4.12
C GLY A 193 0.91 15.19 -3.49
N LEU A 194 1.56 16.24 -2.96
CA LEU A 194 2.81 16.09 -2.22
C LEU A 194 2.63 15.37 -0.87
N PHE A 195 1.52 15.62 -0.17
CA PHE A 195 1.23 15.00 1.14
C PHE A 195 0.74 13.56 1.02
N VAL A 196 -0.08 13.26 0.01
CA VAL A 196 -0.60 11.91 -0.22
C VAL A 196 0.56 10.99 -0.64
N GLY A 197 0.71 9.85 0.04
CA GLY A 197 1.83 8.94 -0.19
C GLY A 197 3.10 9.30 0.59
N SER A 198 3.02 10.27 1.54
CA SER A 198 4.15 10.61 2.42
C SER A 198 4.42 9.57 3.51
N GLU A 199 3.64 8.51 3.59
CA GLU A 199 3.75 7.42 4.58
C GLU A 199 3.81 7.95 6.03
N GLY A 200 3.06 9.03 6.30
CA GLY A 200 3.01 9.65 7.62
C GLY A 200 4.25 10.46 8.01
N ASN A 201 5.15 10.81 7.07
CA ASN A 201 6.36 11.58 7.37
C ASN A 201 6.14 13.10 7.42
N PHE A 202 5.04 13.62 6.89
CA PHE A 202 4.81 15.07 6.76
C PHE A 202 3.83 15.63 7.79
N GLY A 203 3.28 14.79 8.66
CA GLY A 203 2.31 15.20 9.68
C GLY A 203 1.12 14.26 9.78
N VAL A 204 0.06 14.73 10.44
CA VAL A 204 -1.14 13.95 10.72
C VAL A 204 -2.35 14.61 10.09
N ALA A 205 -2.97 13.95 9.10
CA ALA A 205 -4.26 14.39 8.57
C ALA A 205 -5.36 14.19 9.62
N THR A 206 -6.14 15.24 9.90
CA THR A 206 -7.26 15.23 10.87
C THR A 206 -8.62 15.38 10.22
N ARG A 207 -8.67 16.03 9.03
CA ARG A 207 -9.85 16.10 8.17
C ARG A 207 -9.44 15.87 6.73
N ILE A 208 -10.24 15.12 6.01
CA ILE A 208 -9.94 14.69 4.64
C ILE A 208 -11.19 14.92 3.80
N SER A 209 -11.06 15.76 2.76
CA SER A 209 -12.09 15.92 1.74
C SER A 209 -11.80 14.97 0.59
N VAL A 210 -12.69 14.01 0.36
CA VAL A 210 -12.54 13.00 -0.69
C VAL A 210 -13.55 13.20 -1.81
N ARG A 211 -13.11 13.03 -3.05
CA ARG A 211 -13.96 12.97 -4.24
C ARG A 211 -14.78 11.68 -4.23
N LEU A 212 -16.06 11.79 -4.59
CA LEU A 212 -16.95 10.66 -4.76
C LEU A 212 -17.24 10.45 -6.25
N THR A 213 -17.20 9.19 -6.66
CA THR A 213 -17.44 8.75 -8.03
C THR A 213 -18.88 8.23 -8.16
N PRO A 214 -19.60 8.50 -9.25
CA PRO A 214 -20.89 7.87 -9.51
C PRO A 214 -20.77 6.35 -9.60
N VAL A 215 -21.69 5.62 -8.98
CA VAL A 215 -21.77 4.16 -9.13
C VAL A 215 -22.07 3.84 -10.60
N PRO A 216 -21.30 2.97 -11.27
CA PRO A 216 -21.57 2.58 -12.65
C PRO A 216 -22.93 1.87 -12.76
N ARG A 217 -23.64 2.11 -13.88
CA ARG A 217 -24.97 1.52 -14.12
C ARG A 217 -24.90 0.17 -14.79
N ALA A 218 -23.84 -0.06 -15.54
CA ALA A 218 -23.57 -1.30 -16.26
C ALA A 218 -22.22 -1.86 -15.83
N VAL A 219 -22.15 -3.15 -15.58
CA VAL A 219 -20.92 -3.86 -15.23
C VAL A 219 -20.92 -5.21 -15.95
N ARG A 220 -19.78 -5.62 -16.49
CA ARG A 220 -19.52 -6.94 -17.05
C ARG A 220 -18.23 -7.49 -16.50
N THR A 221 -18.29 -8.71 -15.98
CA THR A 221 -17.11 -9.39 -15.42
C THR A 221 -16.84 -10.66 -16.23
N LEU A 222 -15.65 -10.77 -16.78
CA LEU A 222 -15.18 -11.91 -17.54
C LEU A 222 -14.11 -12.65 -16.73
N LEU A 223 -14.16 -13.98 -16.78
CA LEU A 223 -13.09 -14.87 -16.34
C LEU A 223 -12.53 -15.58 -17.56
N ALA A 224 -11.26 -15.37 -17.85
CA ALA A 224 -10.52 -16.09 -18.91
C ALA A 224 -9.45 -16.98 -18.28
N ASP A 225 -9.25 -18.18 -18.82
CA ASP A 225 -8.20 -19.10 -18.36
C ASP A 225 -7.21 -19.45 -19.46
N PHE A 226 -5.96 -19.65 -19.04
CA PHE A 226 -4.82 -19.88 -19.92
C PHE A 226 -4.00 -21.07 -19.46
N MET A 227 -3.41 -21.81 -20.43
CA MET A 227 -2.50 -22.91 -20.16
C MET A 227 -1.03 -22.48 -20.07
N ALA A 228 -0.75 -21.17 -20.31
CA ALA A 228 0.58 -20.57 -20.16
C ALA A 228 0.46 -19.19 -19.52
N LEU A 229 1.31 -18.90 -18.53
CA LEU A 229 1.36 -17.61 -17.86
C LEU A 229 1.70 -16.46 -18.82
N ARG A 230 2.63 -16.72 -19.75
CA ARG A 230 2.99 -15.76 -20.82
C ARG A 230 1.77 -15.33 -21.64
N ALA A 231 0.94 -16.27 -22.09
CA ALA A 231 -0.25 -15.97 -22.88
C ALA A 231 -1.24 -15.07 -22.15
N ALA A 232 -1.39 -15.27 -20.83
CA ALA A 232 -2.22 -14.36 -20.01
C ALA A 232 -1.64 -12.94 -19.98
N GLY A 233 -0.32 -12.78 -19.81
CA GLY A 233 0.37 -11.49 -19.86
C GLY A 233 0.26 -10.79 -21.23
N GLU A 234 0.36 -11.55 -22.32
CA GLU A 234 0.13 -11.04 -23.67
C GLU A 234 -1.33 -10.56 -23.86
N GLY A 235 -2.29 -11.29 -23.27
CA GLY A 235 -3.70 -10.89 -23.25
C GLY A 235 -3.92 -9.55 -22.54
N VAL A 236 -3.26 -9.33 -21.41
CA VAL A 236 -3.28 -8.03 -20.71
C VAL A 236 -2.76 -6.92 -21.61
N SER A 237 -1.58 -7.13 -22.21
CA SER A 237 -0.96 -6.14 -23.10
C SER A 237 -1.84 -5.83 -24.31
N ALA A 238 -2.49 -6.85 -24.90
CA ALA A 238 -3.36 -6.69 -26.06
C ALA A 238 -4.61 -5.83 -25.75
N ILE A 239 -5.24 -6.02 -24.57
CA ILE A 239 -6.39 -5.21 -24.14
C ILE A 239 -6.01 -3.74 -24.08
N ILE A 240 -4.90 -3.44 -23.39
CA ILE A 240 -4.46 -2.06 -23.19
C ILE A 240 -4.00 -1.43 -24.51
N ALA A 241 -3.30 -2.17 -25.37
CA ALA A 241 -2.86 -1.71 -26.69
C ALA A 241 -4.05 -1.40 -27.63
N ALA A 242 -5.19 -2.06 -27.44
CA ALA A 242 -6.43 -1.76 -28.15
C ALA A 242 -7.14 -0.48 -27.65
N GLY A 243 -6.59 0.22 -26.65
CA GLY A 243 -7.18 1.43 -26.05
C GLY A 243 -8.34 1.15 -25.10
N ILE A 244 -8.57 -0.11 -24.72
CA ILE A 244 -9.61 -0.48 -23.74
C ILE A 244 -9.00 -0.37 -22.33
N VAL A 245 -9.72 0.35 -21.45
CA VAL A 245 -9.33 0.54 -20.05
C VAL A 245 -10.38 -0.13 -19.15
N PRO A 246 -10.21 -1.41 -18.80
CA PRO A 246 -11.11 -2.09 -17.88
C PRO A 246 -11.19 -1.40 -16.52
N ALA A 247 -12.31 -1.55 -15.83
CA ALA A 247 -12.45 -1.13 -14.44
C ALA A 247 -11.45 -1.87 -13.55
N ALA A 248 -11.24 -3.16 -13.82
CA ALA A 248 -10.20 -3.98 -13.19
C ALA A 248 -9.69 -5.04 -14.18
N LEU A 249 -8.41 -5.40 -14.05
CA LEU A 249 -7.76 -6.45 -14.84
C LEU A 249 -6.75 -7.17 -13.95
N GLU A 250 -7.18 -8.31 -13.40
CA GLU A 250 -6.52 -9.04 -12.33
C GLU A 250 -6.00 -10.39 -12.82
N MET A 251 -4.81 -10.78 -12.38
CA MET A 251 -4.24 -12.09 -12.71
C MET A 251 -4.01 -12.92 -11.45
N MET A 252 -4.27 -14.23 -11.57
CA MET A 252 -3.91 -15.25 -10.58
C MET A 252 -3.24 -16.41 -11.29
N ASP A 253 -2.11 -16.90 -10.76
CA ASP A 253 -1.46 -18.11 -11.26
C ASP A 253 -2.10 -19.39 -10.70
N GLN A 254 -1.66 -20.53 -11.20
CA GLN A 254 -2.19 -21.84 -10.79
C GLN A 254 -2.06 -22.11 -9.30
N SER A 255 -0.96 -21.69 -8.68
CA SER A 255 -0.72 -21.89 -7.24
C SER A 255 -1.76 -21.13 -6.42
N CYS A 256 -1.99 -19.87 -6.78
CA CYS A 256 -3.02 -19.02 -6.17
C CYS A 256 -4.43 -19.57 -6.42
N VAL A 257 -4.74 -19.94 -7.66
CA VAL A 257 -6.05 -20.54 -8.03
C VAL A 257 -6.34 -21.76 -7.17
N ARG A 258 -5.39 -22.71 -7.05
CA ARG A 258 -5.56 -23.90 -6.22
C ARG A 258 -5.79 -23.56 -4.74
N ALA A 259 -5.01 -22.61 -4.19
CA ALA A 259 -5.18 -22.18 -2.81
C ALA A 259 -6.58 -21.61 -2.55
N VAL A 260 -7.11 -20.80 -3.48
CA VAL A 260 -8.47 -20.25 -3.41
C VAL A 260 -9.52 -21.36 -3.49
N GLU A 261 -9.40 -22.27 -4.47
CA GLU A 261 -10.39 -23.34 -4.69
C GLU A 261 -10.36 -24.44 -3.59
N ASP A 262 -9.26 -24.55 -2.82
CA ASP A 262 -9.16 -25.39 -1.63
C ASP A 262 -9.67 -24.69 -0.36
N SER A 263 -10.05 -23.43 -0.45
CA SER A 263 -10.52 -22.62 0.67
C SER A 263 -12.05 -22.53 0.73
N VAL A 264 -12.57 -21.89 1.77
CA VAL A 264 -13.99 -21.54 1.89
C VAL A 264 -14.42 -20.45 0.89
N TYR A 265 -13.49 -19.91 0.13
CA TYR A 265 -13.70 -18.86 -0.87
C TYR A 265 -13.69 -19.39 -2.30
N ALA A 266 -13.86 -20.71 -2.50
CA ALA A 266 -13.90 -21.33 -3.82
C ALA A 266 -14.89 -20.60 -4.74
N ALA A 267 -14.38 -20.16 -5.89
CA ALA A 267 -15.11 -19.31 -6.84
C ALA A 267 -15.46 -20.03 -8.15
N GLY A 268 -14.99 -21.25 -8.32
CA GLY A 268 -15.14 -22.04 -9.54
C GLY A 268 -14.10 -21.65 -10.59
N TYR A 269 -12.89 -21.31 -10.19
CA TYR A 269 -11.74 -21.12 -11.08
C TYR A 269 -11.22 -22.45 -11.58
N PRO A 270 -10.77 -22.54 -12.85
CA PRO A 270 -10.19 -23.77 -13.40
C PRO A 270 -8.87 -24.12 -12.70
N ARG A 271 -8.83 -25.22 -11.94
CA ARG A 271 -7.68 -25.63 -11.11
C ARG A 271 -6.46 -26.07 -11.92
N ASP A 272 -6.66 -26.43 -13.17
CA ASP A 272 -5.63 -26.87 -14.13
C ASP A 272 -5.10 -25.74 -15.01
N ALA A 273 -5.69 -24.54 -14.94
CA ALA A 273 -5.18 -23.37 -15.65
C ALA A 273 -3.82 -22.95 -15.08
N ALA A 274 -2.88 -22.58 -15.95
CA ALA A 274 -1.62 -21.96 -15.54
C ALA A 274 -1.83 -20.54 -15.02
N ALA A 275 -2.81 -19.83 -15.59
CA ALA A 275 -3.26 -18.52 -15.10
C ALA A 275 -4.74 -18.29 -15.40
N VAL A 276 -5.37 -17.43 -14.59
CA VAL A 276 -6.68 -16.87 -14.88
C VAL A 276 -6.60 -15.34 -14.88
N LEU A 277 -7.35 -14.71 -15.78
CA LEU A 277 -7.62 -13.27 -15.80
C LEU A 277 -9.06 -13.02 -15.40
N LEU A 278 -9.25 -12.15 -14.41
CA LEU A 278 -10.55 -11.60 -14.04
C LEU A 278 -10.59 -10.15 -14.57
N VAL A 279 -11.46 -9.90 -15.55
CA VAL A 279 -11.60 -8.61 -16.22
C VAL A 279 -12.96 -8.03 -15.87
N GLU A 280 -12.99 -6.82 -15.36
CA GLU A 280 -14.23 -6.09 -15.12
C GLU A 280 -14.30 -4.84 -15.99
N LEU A 281 -15.40 -4.69 -16.69
CA LEU A 281 -15.74 -3.51 -17.51
C LEU A 281 -16.97 -2.85 -16.90
N ASP A 282 -16.95 -1.55 -16.80
CA ASP A 282 -18.06 -0.80 -16.25
C ASP A 282 -18.31 0.54 -16.97
N GLY A 283 -19.52 1.04 -16.84
CA GLY A 283 -19.90 2.29 -17.50
C GLY A 283 -21.34 2.70 -17.22
N HIS A 284 -21.77 3.73 -17.98
CA HIS A 284 -23.15 4.24 -17.86
C HIS A 284 -24.12 3.63 -18.89
N ALA A 285 -23.61 3.16 -20.03
CA ALA A 285 -24.40 2.63 -21.14
C ALA A 285 -24.17 1.13 -21.30
N GLU A 286 -25.21 0.33 -21.10
CA GLU A 286 -25.16 -1.14 -21.18
C GLU A 286 -24.59 -1.64 -22.51
N ALA A 287 -25.05 -1.07 -23.63
CA ALA A 287 -24.58 -1.47 -24.95
C ALA A 287 -23.09 -1.20 -25.19
N ALA A 288 -22.56 -0.12 -24.63
CA ALA A 288 -21.13 0.20 -24.75
C ALA A 288 -20.27 -0.79 -23.94
N VAL A 289 -20.68 -1.08 -22.70
CA VAL A 289 -19.96 -2.04 -21.83
C VAL A 289 -20.04 -3.46 -22.43
N ALA A 290 -21.16 -3.85 -23.03
CA ALA A 290 -21.28 -5.13 -23.73
C ALA A 290 -20.35 -5.22 -24.94
N ALA A 291 -20.29 -4.18 -25.78
CA ALA A 291 -19.40 -4.15 -26.93
C ALA A 291 -17.91 -4.19 -26.53
N GLU A 292 -17.53 -3.49 -25.46
CA GLU A 292 -16.17 -3.59 -24.91
C GLU A 292 -15.88 -5.00 -24.39
N ALA A 293 -16.84 -5.66 -23.72
CA ALA A 293 -16.69 -7.03 -23.24
C ALA A 293 -16.47 -8.02 -24.38
N ASP A 294 -17.21 -7.88 -25.48
CA ASP A 294 -17.05 -8.69 -26.66
C ASP A 294 -15.66 -8.47 -27.31
N ALA A 295 -15.20 -7.22 -27.39
CA ALA A 295 -13.87 -6.89 -27.90
C ALA A 295 -12.76 -7.49 -27.01
N VAL A 296 -12.89 -7.37 -25.70
CA VAL A 296 -11.95 -7.98 -24.75
C VAL A 296 -11.93 -9.51 -24.90
N ALA A 297 -13.09 -10.15 -25.00
CA ALA A 297 -13.17 -11.59 -25.21
C ALA A 297 -12.47 -12.02 -26.51
N ALA A 298 -12.64 -11.27 -27.60
CA ALA A 298 -11.96 -11.55 -28.87
C ALA A 298 -10.43 -11.43 -28.73
N LEU A 299 -9.91 -10.40 -28.06
CA LEU A 299 -8.47 -10.18 -27.81
C LEU A 299 -7.88 -11.31 -26.96
N LEU A 300 -8.56 -11.68 -25.88
CA LEU A 300 -8.11 -12.77 -24.99
C LEU A 300 -8.09 -14.10 -25.72
N LYS A 301 -9.07 -14.38 -26.60
CA LYS A 301 -9.08 -15.57 -27.45
C LYS A 301 -7.90 -15.59 -28.42
N GLN A 302 -7.57 -14.45 -29.04
CA GLN A 302 -6.41 -14.32 -29.90
C GLN A 302 -5.09 -14.53 -29.15
N ALA A 303 -5.02 -14.09 -27.88
CA ALA A 303 -3.88 -14.34 -27.00
C ALA A 303 -3.79 -15.79 -26.48
N GLY A 304 -4.73 -16.67 -26.85
CA GLY A 304 -4.69 -18.09 -26.49
C GLY A 304 -5.48 -18.48 -25.23
N ALA A 305 -6.47 -17.67 -24.84
CA ALA A 305 -7.40 -18.09 -23.78
C ALA A 305 -8.11 -19.38 -24.18
N ARG A 306 -8.04 -20.40 -23.28
CA ARG A 306 -8.68 -21.71 -23.47
C ARG A 306 -10.20 -21.60 -23.34
N SER A 307 -10.66 -20.87 -22.35
CA SER A 307 -12.06 -20.53 -22.16
C SER A 307 -12.25 -19.10 -21.69
N ILE A 308 -13.41 -18.54 -21.99
CA ILE A 308 -13.80 -17.23 -21.51
C ILE A 308 -15.26 -17.33 -21.05
N ARG A 309 -15.53 -16.95 -19.81
CA ARG A 309 -16.84 -16.97 -19.18
C ARG A 309 -17.20 -15.58 -18.70
N THR A 310 -18.38 -15.10 -19.09
CA THR A 310 -18.96 -13.88 -18.52
C THR A 310 -19.82 -14.26 -17.33
N ALA A 311 -19.72 -13.54 -16.22
CA ALA A 311 -20.58 -13.75 -15.05
C ALA A 311 -22.06 -13.56 -15.46
N ALA A 312 -22.88 -14.57 -15.15
CA ALA A 312 -24.28 -14.61 -15.58
C ALA A 312 -25.16 -13.61 -14.80
N ASP A 313 -24.78 -13.34 -13.56
CA ASP A 313 -25.51 -12.45 -12.65
C ASP A 313 -24.58 -11.83 -11.59
N GLU A 314 -25.12 -10.94 -10.76
CA GLU A 314 -24.37 -10.27 -9.69
C GLU A 314 -23.83 -11.27 -8.65
N ARG A 315 -24.54 -12.37 -8.38
CA ARG A 315 -24.11 -13.39 -7.43
C ARG A 315 -22.86 -14.12 -7.92
N GLU A 316 -22.81 -14.45 -9.21
CA GLU A 316 -21.60 -15.04 -9.80
C GLU A 316 -20.45 -14.04 -9.83
N ARG A 317 -20.72 -12.78 -10.19
CA ARG A 317 -19.75 -11.70 -10.13
C ARG A 317 -19.14 -11.56 -8.73
N GLU A 318 -19.97 -11.44 -7.70
CA GLU A 318 -19.52 -11.33 -6.31
C GLU A 318 -18.67 -12.52 -5.88
N ARG A 319 -19.04 -13.75 -6.29
CA ARG A 319 -18.28 -14.97 -5.99
C ARG A 319 -16.89 -14.94 -6.64
N LEU A 320 -16.78 -14.55 -7.91
CA LEU A 320 -15.50 -14.40 -8.59
C LEU A 320 -14.63 -13.35 -7.88
N TRP A 321 -15.19 -12.20 -7.55
CA TRP A 321 -14.48 -11.17 -6.80
C TRP A 321 -14.10 -11.59 -5.38
N GLN A 322 -14.93 -12.37 -4.71
CA GLN A 322 -14.62 -12.90 -3.39
C GLN A 322 -13.37 -13.80 -3.46
N GLY A 323 -13.30 -14.70 -4.43
CA GLY A 323 -12.11 -15.54 -4.66
C GLY A 323 -10.85 -14.68 -4.83
N ARG A 324 -10.89 -13.66 -5.70
CA ARG A 324 -9.76 -12.75 -5.92
C ARG A 324 -9.40 -11.93 -4.67
N LYS A 325 -10.37 -11.28 -4.03
CA LYS A 325 -10.12 -10.43 -2.84
C LYS A 325 -9.68 -11.21 -1.61
N LYS A 326 -9.99 -12.50 -1.52
CA LYS A 326 -9.59 -13.38 -0.41
C LYS A 326 -8.42 -14.31 -0.75
N ALA A 327 -7.84 -14.16 -1.94
CA ALA A 327 -6.71 -14.97 -2.40
C ALA A 327 -5.51 -14.91 -1.45
N PHE A 328 -5.17 -13.72 -0.94
CA PHE A 328 -4.10 -13.54 0.04
C PHE A 328 -4.32 -14.40 1.31
N GLY A 329 -5.53 -14.35 1.87
CA GLY A 329 -5.88 -15.18 3.03
C GLY A 329 -5.92 -16.68 2.70
N ALA A 330 -6.31 -17.05 1.47
CA ALA A 330 -6.31 -18.44 1.03
C ALA A 330 -4.87 -18.99 0.90
N MET A 331 -3.93 -18.19 0.39
CA MET A 331 -2.52 -18.57 0.27
C MET A 331 -1.83 -18.78 1.63
N GLY A 332 -2.31 -18.15 2.71
CA GLY A 332 -1.85 -18.42 4.08
C GLY A 332 -2.06 -19.87 4.54
N ARG A 333 -2.71 -20.73 3.75
CA ARG A 333 -2.79 -22.17 3.97
C ARG A 333 -1.61 -22.96 3.39
N LEU A 334 -0.84 -22.35 2.48
CA LEU A 334 0.29 -22.97 1.83
C LEU A 334 1.50 -23.05 2.74
N SER A 335 1.63 -22.09 3.66
CA SER A 335 2.73 -22.02 4.61
C SER A 335 2.32 -21.22 5.85
N ARG A 336 3.20 -21.25 6.86
CA ARG A 336 3.00 -20.55 8.12
C ARG A 336 3.10 -19.03 7.96
N ASP A 337 4.02 -18.59 7.12
CA ASP A 337 4.29 -17.18 6.87
C ASP A 337 4.27 -16.89 5.37
N LEU A 338 4.04 -15.63 5.02
CA LEU A 338 3.94 -15.15 3.65
C LEU A 338 4.59 -13.78 3.54
N VAL A 339 5.51 -13.61 2.60
CA VAL A 339 6.05 -12.30 2.21
C VAL A 339 5.48 -11.89 0.87
N VAL A 340 4.91 -10.70 0.81
CA VAL A 340 4.35 -10.11 -0.41
C VAL A 340 5.33 -9.11 -0.98
N GLN A 341 5.74 -9.32 -2.22
CA GLN A 341 6.45 -8.29 -2.97
C GLN A 341 5.43 -7.32 -3.59
N ASP A 342 5.91 -6.12 -3.93
CA ASP A 342 5.08 -5.10 -4.54
C ASP A 342 5.96 -4.25 -5.45
N ALA A 343 6.10 -4.66 -6.68
CA ALA A 343 6.86 -3.96 -7.70
C ALA A 343 5.95 -3.63 -8.88
N VAL A 344 6.21 -2.53 -9.56
CA VAL A 344 5.54 -2.21 -10.82
C VAL A 344 6.52 -2.41 -11.96
N VAL A 345 6.06 -2.99 -13.06
CA VAL A 345 6.83 -3.10 -14.29
C VAL A 345 6.02 -2.60 -15.47
N PRO A 346 6.67 -2.15 -16.58
CA PRO A 346 5.94 -1.89 -17.82
C PRO A 346 5.14 -3.12 -18.21
N ARG A 347 3.87 -2.95 -18.56
CA ARG A 347 2.97 -4.06 -18.91
C ARG A 347 3.51 -4.98 -20.00
N SER A 348 4.22 -4.41 -20.97
CA SER A 348 4.90 -5.17 -22.03
C SER A 348 5.99 -6.11 -21.51
N SER A 349 6.56 -5.82 -20.34
CA SER A 349 7.59 -6.65 -19.69
C SER A 349 7.00 -7.72 -18.76
N LEU A 350 5.69 -7.69 -18.50
CA LEU A 350 5.03 -8.64 -17.59
C LEU A 350 5.33 -10.11 -17.90
N PRO A 351 5.23 -10.59 -19.17
CA PRO A 351 5.49 -12.00 -19.48
C PRO A 351 6.91 -12.42 -19.10
N ASP A 352 7.91 -11.62 -19.46
CA ASP A 352 9.33 -11.93 -19.23
C ASP A 352 9.69 -11.85 -17.74
N VAL A 353 9.14 -10.87 -17.02
CA VAL A 353 9.37 -10.71 -15.58
C VAL A 353 8.75 -11.88 -14.80
N LEU A 354 7.55 -12.32 -15.16
CA LEU A 354 6.90 -13.46 -14.52
C LEU A 354 7.69 -14.76 -14.71
N GLU A 355 8.25 -14.99 -15.90
CA GLU A 355 9.15 -16.13 -16.16
C GLU A 355 10.45 -16.01 -15.34
N THR A 356 11.00 -14.80 -15.23
CA THR A 356 12.18 -14.54 -14.42
C THR A 356 11.92 -14.84 -12.94
N ILE A 357 10.79 -14.38 -12.39
CA ILE A 357 10.36 -14.66 -11.02
C ILE A 357 10.22 -16.17 -10.78
N ALA A 358 9.59 -16.89 -11.71
CA ALA A 358 9.47 -18.34 -11.62
C ALA A 358 10.84 -19.03 -11.61
N GLY A 359 11.79 -18.55 -12.44
CA GLY A 359 13.18 -19.04 -12.45
C GLY A 359 13.93 -18.75 -11.15
N ILE A 360 13.73 -17.57 -10.54
CA ILE A 360 14.30 -17.24 -9.23
C ILE A 360 13.72 -18.18 -8.16
N ALA A 361 12.41 -18.32 -8.11
CA ALA A 361 11.73 -19.20 -7.16
C ALA A 361 12.28 -20.63 -7.21
N ALA A 362 12.45 -21.19 -8.42
CA ALA A 362 13.01 -22.52 -8.62
C ALA A 362 14.46 -22.65 -8.14
N ARG A 363 15.32 -21.63 -8.37
CA ARG A 363 16.72 -21.64 -7.91
C ARG A 363 16.85 -21.65 -6.39
N TYR A 364 15.94 -20.98 -5.71
CA TYR A 364 15.94 -20.89 -4.24
C TYR A 364 15.09 -21.98 -3.56
N ASP A 365 14.48 -22.89 -4.34
CA ASP A 365 13.54 -23.91 -3.83
C ASP A 365 12.43 -23.25 -2.96
N LEU A 366 11.76 -22.25 -3.53
CA LEU A 366 10.69 -21.49 -2.88
C LEU A 366 9.38 -21.63 -3.64
N VAL A 367 8.28 -21.64 -2.89
CA VAL A 367 6.93 -21.60 -3.47
C VAL A 367 6.52 -20.13 -3.61
N VAL A 368 6.35 -19.68 -4.85
CA VAL A 368 5.83 -18.36 -5.18
C VAL A 368 4.46 -18.51 -5.81
N SER A 369 3.51 -17.70 -5.34
CA SER A 369 2.16 -17.60 -5.89
C SER A 369 1.91 -16.17 -6.34
N ASN A 370 1.30 -15.99 -7.52
CA ASN A 370 1.06 -14.66 -8.06
C ASN A 370 -0.44 -14.33 -8.07
N VAL A 371 -0.79 -13.21 -7.43
CA VAL A 371 -2.12 -12.60 -7.49
C VAL A 371 -1.95 -11.09 -7.49
N PHE A 372 -2.24 -10.41 -8.60
CA PHE A 372 -1.82 -9.02 -8.79
C PHE A 372 -2.68 -8.24 -9.78
N HIS A 373 -2.49 -6.91 -9.77
CA HIS A 373 -3.15 -5.95 -10.66
C HIS A 373 -2.43 -5.92 -12.02
N ALA A 374 -2.83 -6.82 -12.91
CA ALA A 374 -2.14 -6.96 -14.19
C ALA A 374 -2.33 -5.75 -15.10
N GLY A 375 -3.45 -5.03 -14.95
CA GLY A 375 -3.81 -3.88 -15.77
C GLY A 375 -2.88 -2.68 -15.65
N ASP A 376 -2.28 -2.45 -14.49
CA ASP A 376 -1.32 -1.36 -14.25
C ASP A 376 0.13 -1.84 -14.07
N GLY A 377 0.36 -3.16 -14.15
CA GLY A 377 1.68 -3.75 -14.05
C GLY A 377 2.18 -3.92 -12.61
N ASN A 378 1.31 -3.74 -11.62
CA ASN A 378 1.67 -3.89 -10.20
C ASN A 378 1.65 -5.37 -9.80
N LEU A 379 2.85 -5.93 -9.63
CA LEU A 379 3.10 -7.34 -9.32
C LEU A 379 3.14 -7.59 -7.82
N HIS A 380 2.45 -8.66 -7.38
CA HIS A 380 2.55 -9.15 -6.01
C HIS A 380 2.97 -10.63 -5.98
N PRO A 381 4.25 -10.95 -6.25
CA PRO A 381 4.78 -12.28 -5.95
C PRO A 381 4.71 -12.55 -4.45
N ASN A 382 4.02 -13.62 -4.08
CA ASN A 382 3.82 -14.03 -2.69
C ASN A 382 4.70 -15.25 -2.41
N ILE A 383 5.72 -15.07 -1.57
CA ILE A 383 6.66 -16.12 -1.21
C ILE A 383 6.19 -16.79 0.07
N SER A 384 5.86 -18.07 -0.04
CA SER A 384 5.43 -18.90 1.09
C SER A 384 6.65 -19.47 1.82
N PHE A 385 6.70 -19.35 3.18
CA PHE A 385 7.84 -19.81 3.97
C PHE A 385 7.48 -20.06 5.45
N ASP A 386 8.43 -20.59 6.22
CA ASP A 386 8.37 -20.62 7.69
C ASP A 386 9.44 -19.69 8.24
N ALA A 387 9.03 -18.60 8.89
CA ALA A 387 9.94 -17.61 9.47
C ALA A 387 10.76 -18.16 10.64
N THR A 388 10.43 -19.34 11.18
CA THR A 388 11.21 -20.02 12.22
C THR A 388 12.34 -20.86 11.66
N ASP A 389 12.34 -21.14 10.34
CA ASP A 389 13.44 -21.80 9.60
C ASP A 389 14.42 -20.73 9.11
N GLU A 390 15.50 -20.52 9.83
CA GLU A 390 16.52 -19.50 9.55
C GLU A 390 17.16 -19.68 8.15
N PRO A 391 17.58 -20.87 7.70
CA PRO A 391 18.05 -21.09 6.34
C PRO A 391 17.01 -20.70 5.28
N MET A 392 15.74 -21.01 5.50
CA MET A 392 14.66 -20.65 4.58
C MET A 392 14.44 -19.14 4.55
N ARG A 393 14.46 -18.47 5.69
CA ARG A 393 14.35 -17.01 5.80
C ARG A 393 15.43 -16.30 4.99
N LEU A 394 16.68 -16.76 5.06
CA LEU A 394 17.79 -16.20 4.28
C LEU A 394 17.58 -16.40 2.77
N ARG A 395 17.11 -17.58 2.34
CA ARG A 395 16.77 -17.79 0.91
C ARG A 395 15.66 -16.86 0.44
N VAL A 396 14.62 -16.62 1.26
CA VAL A 396 13.53 -15.69 0.96
C VAL A 396 14.04 -14.27 0.81
N GLU A 397 14.92 -13.81 1.69
CA GLU A 397 15.53 -12.48 1.60
C GLU A 397 16.36 -12.29 0.33
N GLN A 398 17.16 -13.30 -0.03
CA GLN A 398 17.97 -13.29 -1.27
C GLN A 398 17.09 -13.31 -2.52
N ALA A 399 16.09 -14.20 -2.56
CA ALA A 399 15.14 -14.29 -3.66
C ALA A 399 14.35 -12.98 -3.83
N SER A 400 13.90 -12.37 -2.72
CA SER A 400 13.21 -11.07 -2.72
C SER A 400 14.08 -9.96 -3.31
N ALA A 401 15.37 -9.93 -2.96
CA ALA A 401 16.31 -8.95 -3.52
C ALA A 401 16.53 -9.15 -5.04
N GLU A 402 16.65 -10.39 -5.50
CA GLU A 402 16.78 -10.70 -6.93
C GLU A 402 15.50 -10.38 -7.72
N ILE A 403 14.33 -10.69 -7.16
CA ILE A 403 13.04 -10.33 -7.78
C ILE A 403 12.94 -8.80 -7.93
N MET A 404 13.28 -8.06 -6.90
CA MET A 404 13.25 -6.59 -6.93
C MET A 404 14.23 -6.04 -7.98
N ALA A 405 15.45 -6.56 -8.03
CA ALA A 405 16.46 -6.16 -9.03
C ALA A 405 15.98 -6.46 -10.46
N ALA A 406 15.33 -7.62 -10.70
CA ALA A 406 14.77 -7.97 -12.00
C ALA A 406 13.65 -7.01 -12.42
N CYS A 407 12.77 -6.61 -11.49
CA CYS A 407 11.71 -5.63 -11.77
C CYS A 407 12.30 -4.26 -12.13
N ILE A 408 13.32 -3.79 -11.39
CA ILE A 408 14.02 -2.53 -11.69
C ILE A 408 14.69 -2.60 -13.06
N ALA A 409 15.40 -3.68 -13.38
CA ALA A 409 16.07 -3.87 -14.67
C ALA A 409 15.09 -3.90 -15.85
N ALA A 410 13.84 -4.32 -15.62
CA ALA A 410 12.76 -4.26 -16.60
C ALA A 410 12.16 -2.84 -16.78
N GLY A 411 12.74 -1.80 -16.15
CA GLY A 411 12.24 -0.43 -16.19
C GLY A 411 11.11 -0.16 -15.18
N GLY A 412 11.04 -0.99 -14.15
CA GLY A 412 10.02 -0.92 -13.10
C GLY A 412 10.46 -0.13 -11.86
N THR A 413 9.68 -0.27 -10.79
CA THR A 413 9.91 0.39 -9.49
C THR A 413 9.74 -0.57 -8.32
N ILE A 414 10.22 -0.18 -7.13
CA ILE A 414 10.24 -1.01 -5.91
C ILE A 414 8.90 -1.09 -5.19
N THR A 415 7.98 -0.22 -5.51
CA THR A 415 6.63 -0.23 -4.89
C THR A 415 5.59 0.30 -5.86
N GLY A 416 4.42 -0.33 -5.87
CA GLY A 416 3.24 0.12 -6.59
C GLY A 416 2.23 0.82 -5.68
N GLU A 417 1.94 0.17 -4.53
CA GLU A 417 0.90 0.66 -3.62
C GLU A 417 1.21 0.43 -2.13
N HIS A 418 2.18 -0.45 -1.76
CA HIS A 418 2.46 -0.77 -0.36
C HIS A 418 3.29 0.29 0.36
N GLY A 419 4.02 1.12 -0.39
CA GLY A 419 4.98 2.07 0.15
C GLY A 419 6.37 1.47 0.37
N VAL A 420 7.30 2.32 0.79
CA VAL A 420 8.70 1.98 1.07
C VAL A 420 8.87 1.57 2.54
N GLY A 421 8.34 2.37 3.46
CA GLY A 421 8.40 2.15 4.91
C GLY A 421 9.78 1.84 5.43
N LEU A 422 9.91 0.76 6.19
CA LEU A 422 11.17 0.14 6.63
C LEU A 422 11.65 -0.92 5.66
N ASP A 423 10.73 -1.65 5.03
CA ASP A 423 10.99 -2.87 4.28
C ASP A 423 11.83 -2.62 3.02
N LYS A 424 11.51 -1.57 2.28
CA LYS A 424 12.10 -1.29 0.97
C LYS A 424 13.13 -0.16 0.97
N LEU A 425 13.45 0.38 2.15
CA LEU A 425 14.39 1.48 2.32
C LEU A 425 15.74 1.19 1.64
N ARG A 426 16.23 -0.04 1.75
CA ARG A 426 17.50 -0.52 1.17
C ARG A 426 17.52 -0.50 -0.37
N TYR A 427 16.36 -0.49 -1.01
CA TYR A 427 16.24 -0.50 -2.47
C TYR A 427 16.14 0.91 -3.07
N MET A 428 15.91 1.94 -2.26
CA MET A 428 15.80 3.33 -2.74
C MET A 428 17.02 3.79 -3.56
N PRO A 429 18.26 3.50 -3.14
CA PRO A 429 19.46 3.88 -3.92
C PRO A 429 19.62 3.13 -5.26
N LEU A 430 18.83 2.08 -5.52
CA LEU A 430 18.85 1.38 -6.81
C LEU A 430 18.04 2.10 -7.89
N ILE A 431 17.12 2.99 -7.48
CA ILE A 431 16.26 3.76 -8.39
C ILE A 431 16.63 5.24 -8.39
N PHE A 432 16.96 5.79 -7.21
CA PHE A 432 17.18 7.21 -7.01
C PHE A 432 18.63 7.50 -6.71
N ASP A 433 19.21 8.46 -7.42
CA ASP A 433 20.52 8.99 -7.13
C ASP A 433 20.55 9.83 -5.83
N ALA A 434 21.74 10.21 -5.38
CA ALA A 434 21.91 10.98 -4.15
C ALA A 434 21.23 12.36 -4.21
N GLU A 435 21.15 12.98 -5.38
CA GLU A 435 20.49 14.27 -5.58
C GLU A 435 18.99 14.15 -5.42
N SER A 436 18.38 13.13 -6.03
CA SER A 436 16.95 12.83 -5.89
C SER A 436 16.57 12.51 -4.44
N LEU A 437 17.36 11.67 -3.76
CA LEU A 437 17.16 11.37 -2.33
C LEU A 437 17.33 12.62 -1.46
N GLY A 438 18.30 13.47 -1.79
CA GLY A 438 18.52 14.77 -1.15
C GLY A 438 17.32 15.71 -1.30
N ALA A 439 16.71 15.76 -2.48
CA ALA A 439 15.51 16.55 -2.75
C ALA A 439 14.30 16.03 -1.93
N MET A 440 14.11 14.71 -1.84
CA MET A 440 13.05 14.10 -1.00
C MET A 440 13.22 14.47 0.47
N LEU A 441 14.44 14.44 1.00
CA LEU A 441 14.74 14.87 2.38
C LEU A 441 14.52 16.37 2.58
N ALA A 442 14.85 17.21 1.59
CA ALA A 442 14.59 18.64 1.67
C ALA A 442 13.08 18.93 1.77
N VAL A 443 12.27 18.25 0.97
CA VAL A 443 10.80 18.33 1.06
C VAL A 443 10.30 17.89 2.45
N ARG A 444 10.79 16.76 2.97
CA ARG A 444 10.43 16.30 4.32
C ARG A 444 10.71 17.35 5.38
N ARG A 445 11.87 18.01 5.31
CA ARG A 445 12.29 19.05 6.28
C ARG A 445 11.44 20.31 6.24
N VAL A 446 10.70 20.57 5.17
CA VAL A 446 9.71 21.66 5.14
C VAL A 446 8.56 21.37 6.09
N PHE A 447 8.11 20.12 6.17
CA PHE A 447 7.00 19.70 7.05
C PHE A 447 7.48 19.33 8.46
N ASP A 448 8.68 18.78 8.57
CA ASP A 448 9.25 18.25 9.82
C ASP A 448 10.76 18.54 9.90
N PRO A 449 11.15 19.79 10.27
CA PRO A 449 12.55 20.20 10.29
C PRO A 449 13.46 19.38 11.22
N GLU A 450 12.89 18.78 12.25
CA GLU A 450 13.61 18.02 13.28
C GLU A 450 13.48 16.50 13.10
N GLU A 451 12.82 16.05 12.02
CA GLU A 451 12.66 14.63 11.65
C GLU A 451 12.03 13.79 12.78
N ARG A 452 11.02 14.36 13.47
CA ARG A 452 10.32 13.72 14.60
C ARG A 452 9.09 12.89 14.18
N VAL A 453 8.53 13.17 13.02
CA VAL A 453 7.36 12.46 12.51
C VAL A 453 7.80 11.25 11.73
N ASN A 454 7.41 10.08 12.19
CA ASN A 454 7.70 8.78 11.57
C ASN A 454 9.17 8.62 11.17
N PRO A 455 10.13 8.78 12.10
CA PRO A 455 11.57 8.83 11.79
C PRO A 455 12.08 7.50 11.21
N GLY A 456 13.16 7.59 10.42
CA GLY A 456 13.91 6.41 9.91
C GLY A 456 13.20 5.63 8.79
N LYS A 457 12.19 6.22 8.14
CA LYS A 457 11.42 5.56 7.09
C LYS A 457 11.40 6.34 5.78
N VAL A 458 11.09 5.67 4.69
CA VAL A 458 10.91 6.15 3.32
C VAL A 458 12.23 6.56 2.65
N VAL A 459 12.99 7.48 3.22
CA VAL A 459 14.24 7.97 2.62
C VAL A 459 15.44 7.55 3.48
N PRO A 460 16.44 6.85 2.91
CA PRO A 460 17.60 6.39 3.67
C PRO A 460 18.52 7.58 4.02
N VAL A 461 18.58 7.94 5.29
CA VAL A 461 19.33 9.12 5.79
C VAL A 461 20.84 8.97 5.57
N HIS A 462 21.38 7.74 5.57
CA HIS A 462 22.82 7.48 5.41
C HIS A 462 23.33 7.73 3.99
N ALA A 463 22.53 7.49 2.96
CA ALA A 463 22.89 7.75 1.56
C ALA A 463 23.10 9.25 1.27
N CYS A 464 22.53 10.14 2.11
CA CYS A 464 22.62 11.59 1.96
C CYS A 464 23.69 12.22 2.86
N ARG A 465 24.23 11.52 3.87
CA ARG A 465 25.30 12.07 4.75
C ARG A 465 26.65 12.15 4.08
N GLU A 466 26.95 11.29 3.11
CA GLU A 466 28.18 11.36 2.33
C GLU A 466 28.24 12.60 1.42
N TRP A 467 27.07 13.10 1.00
CA TRP A 467 26.98 14.31 0.17
C TRP A 467 27.10 15.62 0.96
N SER A 468 26.85 15.61 2.26
CA SER A 468 26.98 16.79 3.14
C SER A 468 28.41 17.04 3.59
N GLY A 469 29.40 16.82 2.74
CA GLY A 469 30.83 17.14 2.95
C GLY A 469 31.18 18.60 3.32
N ALA A 470 30.16 19.42 3.60
CA ALA A 470 30.30 20.83 3.96
C ALA A 470 29.51 21.21 5.24
N ARG A 471 29.65 20.43 6.33
CA ARG A 471 29.49 20.93 7.72
C ARG A 471 29.97 19.89 8.71
N LYS A 472 31.28 19.65 8.77
CA LYS A 472 31.92 19.20 10.01
C LYS A 472 32.23 20.45 10.81
N SER A 473 31.42 20.82 11.75
CA SER A 473 31.79 21.49 12.97
C SER A 473 30.74 21.18 14.06
N GLU A 474 31.22 20.54 15.10
CA GLU A 474 30.69 20.55 16.44
C GLU A 474 29.40 19.76 16.73
N ARG A 475 29.53 18.44 16.86
CA ARG A 475 28.87 17.72 17.98
C ARG A 475 29.72 16.51 18.36
N GLY A 476 29.97 16.43 19.67
CA GLY A 476 30.89 15.50 20.29
C GLY A 476 30.56 14.02 20.11
N THR A 477 31.62 13.29 20.15
CA THR A 477 31.72 11.83 20.19
C THR A 477 30.73 11.17 21.17
N ARG A 478 29.85 10.35 20.66
CA ARG A 478 29.36 9.15 21.37
C ARG A 478 29.61 7.96 20.46
N ASN A 479 30.59 7.18 20.84
CA ASN A 479 30.80 5.82 20.33
C ASN A 479 29.74 4.94 20.97
N GLU A 480 28.81 4.44 20.17
CA GLU A 480 28.08 3.20 20.44
C GLU A 480 28.14 2.34 19.17
N PRO A 481 28.30 1.01 19.31
CA PRO A 481 28.54 0.15 18.16
C PRO A 481 27.25 -0.04 17.38
N ASP A 482 27.34 0.24 16.07
CA ASP A 482 26.33 -0.07 15.07
C ASP A 482 26.15 -1.59 14.95
N ASP A 483 25.15 -2.12 15.65
CA ASP A 483 24.63 -3.46 15.36
C ASP A 483 23.38 -3.34 14.47
N LEU A 484 23.58 -2.80 13.26
CA LEU A 484 22.66 -2.98 12.14
C LEU A 484 23.16 -4.18 11.36
N GLY A 485 22.41 -5.28 11.51
CA GLY A 485 22.69 -6.55 10.87
C GLY A 485 23.22 -6.37 9.44
N SER A 486 24.31 -7.05 9.18
CA SER A 486 25.08 -7.11 7.96
C SER A 486 24.25 -6.84 6.70
N ALA A 487 24.46 -5.67 6.08
CA ALA A 487 24.02 -5.42 4.72
C ALA A 487 24.68 -6.50 3.83
N PHE A 488 23.89 -7.43 3.33
CA PHE A 488 24.32 -8.37 2.32
C PHE A 488 24.68 -7.58 1.06
N PRO A 489 25.91 -7.69 0.53
CA PRO A 489 26.24 -7.11 -0.76
C PRO A 489 25.38 -7.82 -1.81
N LEU A 490 24.64 -7.05 -2.62
CA LEU A 490 24.02 -7.56 -3.83
C LEU A 490 25.08 -8.27 -4.67
N PRO A 491 24.80 -9.42 -5.30
CA PRO A 491 25.78 -10.09 -6.11
C PRO A 491 26.26 -9.14 -7.21
N ARG A 492 27.60 -8.98 -7.33
CA ARG A 492 28.26 -8.08 -8.29
C ARG A 492 27.86 -8.33 -9.76
N SER A 493 27.25 -9.47 -10.04
CA SER A 493 26.72 -9.81 -11.37
C SER A 493 25.49 -8.98 -11.79
N ALA A 494 24.78 -8.32 -10.86
CA ALA A 494 23.65 -7.45 -11.18
C ALA A 494 24.06 -6.01 -11.59
N LEU A 495 25.35 -5.65 -11.39
CA LEU A 495 25.88 -4.28 -11.62
C LEU A 495 26.67 -4.12 -12.93
N VAL A 496 26.77 -5.17 -13.78
CA VAL A 496 27.66 -5.16 -14.97
C VAL A 496 26.88 -5.07 -16.30
N SER A 497 25.59 -4.78 -16.27
CA SER A 497 24.77 -4.64 -17.50
C SER A 497 23.89 -3.38 -17.47
N LEU A 498 24.47 -2.24 -17.12
CA LEU A 498 23.91 -0.91 -17.37
C LEU A 498 24.95 -0.06 -18.09
#